data_bff91c22e52069b9e45ea78f091a3899
#
_entry.id   bff91c22e52069b9e45ea78f091a3899
#
_cell.length_a   1.000
_cell.length_b   1.000
_cell.length_c   1.000
_cell.angle_alpha   90.00
_cell.angle_beta   90.00
_cell.angle_gamma   90.00
#
_symmetry.space_group_name_H-M   'P 1'
#
loop_
_entity.id
_entity.type
_entity.pdbx_description
1 polymer ?
#
loop_
_entity_poly.entity_id
_entity_poly.type
_entity_poly.pdbx_seq_one_letter_code
_entity_poly.pdbx_strand_id
1 'polypeptide(L)'
;AEGGTRSTAFKNCFSEKLKGSDEYRPLFWYKNQDKTDYNKAYNIKNSKCYTEYGLKRTGCAGCPFGRDFEYELTILKQYEPQLYKAATHIFADSYKYTRMYKQFCEERREKNEKRTIRTDVR
;
A
#
# COMPACT_ATOMS: atom_id res chain seq x y z
N ALA A 1 9.90 -3.11 -1.02
CA ALA A 1 9.73 -1.84 -0.29
C ALA A 1 9.97 -0.73 -1.25
N GLU A 2 9.11 -0.61 -1.83
CA GLU A 2 8.74 0.06 -2.91
C GLU A 2 8.73 1.53 -2.62
N GLY A 3 8.81 2.28 -3.64
CA GLY A 3 9.12 3.68 -3.74
C GLY A 3 8.81 4.60 -2.55
N GLY A 4 7.66 4.42 -1.89
CA GLY A 4 7.27 5.26 -0.78
C GLY A 4 8.17 5.15 0.45
N THR A 5 8.39 3.94 0.92
CA THR A 5 9.19 3.70 2.14
C THR A 5 10.67 3.98 1.90
N ARG A 6 11.20 3.60 0.74
CA ARG A 6 12.59 3.86 0.37
C ARG A 6 12.84 5.35 0.13
N SER A 7 11.94 6.04 -0.54
CA SER A 7 12.03 7.49 -0.75
C SER A 7 11.98 8.26 0.56
N THR A 8 11.09 7.86 1.47
CA THR A 8 11.01 8.47 2.81
C THR A 8 12.28 8.18 3.62
N ALA A 9 12.79 6.95 3.59
CA ALA A 9 14.03 6.58 4.25
C ALA A 9 15.22 7.37 3.69
N PHE A 10 15.31 7.51 2.37
CA PHE A 10 16.36 8.30 1.72
C PHE A 10 16.32 9.77 2.14
N LYS A 11 15.13 10.38 2.10
CA LYS A 11 14.94 11.77 2.55
C LYS A 11 15.34 11.96 4.01
N ASN A 12 14.99 11.00 4.86
CA ASN A 12 15.31 11.05 6.28
C ASN A 12 16.80 10.90 6.56
N CYS A 13 17.54 10.10 5.78
CA CYS A 13 18.98 9.96 5.91
C CYS A 13 19.75 11.29 5.72
N PHE A 14 19.19 12.20 4.95
CA PHE A 14 19.79 13.52 4.67
C PHE A 14 19.11 14.67 5.39
N SER A 15 18.11 14.39 6.24
CA SER A 15 17.40 15.42 7.00
C SER A 15 18.22 15.87 8.21
N GLU A 16 18.38 17.17 8.37
CA GLU A 16 19.02 17.74 9.57
C GLU A 16 18.31 17.39 10.88
N LYS A 17 17.02 17.09 10.83
CA LYS A 17 16.22 16.67 11.98
C LYS A 17 16.67 15.33 12.58
N LEU A 18 17.43 14.54 11.82
CA LEU A 18 17.95 13.24 12.24
C LEU A 18 19.44 13.29 12.57
N LYS A 19 20.06 14.47 12.63
CA LYS A 19 21.42 14.63 13.15
C LYS A 19 21.47 14.07 14.58
N GLY A 20 22.27 13.01 14.75
CA GLY A 20 22.43 12.34 16.05
C GLY A 20 21.60 11.07 16.27
N SER A 21 20.82 10.62 15.30
CA SER A 21 20.21 9.30 15.34
C SER A 21 21.01 8.33 14.48
N ASP A 22 21.63 7.35 15.13
CA ASP A 22 22.33 6.23 14.48
C ASP A 22 21.30 5.23 13.96
N GLU A 23 20.76 5.48 12.77
CA GLU A 23 19.78 4.59 12.15
C GLU A 23 20.45 3.67 11.13
N TYR A 24 20.60 2.40 11.47
CA TYR A 24 21.17 1.39 10.59
C TYR A 24 20.08 0.72 9.75
N ARG A 25 20.19 0.82 8.42
CA ARG A 25 19.23 0.26 7.46
C ARG A 25 19.95 -0.69 6.49
N PRO A 26 20.24 -1.93 6.89
CA PRO A 26 21.08 -2.85 6.11
C PRO A 26 20.50 -3.19 4.74
N LEU A 27 19.17 -3.19 4.60
CA LEU A 27 18.49 -3.53 3.36
C LEU A 27 18.14 -2.30 2.49
N PHE A 28 18.67 -1.13 2.81
CA PHE A 28 18.35 0.11 2.11
C PHE A 28 18.69 0.05 0.60
N TRP A 29 19.82 -0.56 0.26
CA TRP A 29 20.32 -0.67 -1.10
C TRP A 29 19.81 -1.89 -1.86
N TYR A 30 19.10 -2.80 -1.19
CA TYR A 30 18.56 -4.01 -1.80
C TYR A 30 17.47 -3.66 -2.82
N LYS A 31 17.60 -4.25 -4.00
CA LYS A 31 16.62 -4.18 -5.09
C LYS A 31 15.70 -5.40 -5.04
N ASN A 32 14.62 -5.37 -5.81
CA ASN A 32 13.73 -6.53 -5.92
C ASN A 32 14.45 -7.76 -6.51
N GLN A 33 15.43 -7.54 -7.38
CA GLN A 33 16.24 -8.63 -7.93
C GLN A 33 17.05 -9.33 -6.83
N ASP A 34 17.72 -8.58 -5.97
CA ASP A 34 18.52 -9.14 -4.86
C ASP A 34 17.67 -10.02 -3.96
N LYS A 35 16.42 -9.59 -3.67
CA LYS A 35 15.45 -10.38 -2.91
C LYS A 35 15.08 -11.68 -3.63
N THR A 36 14.89 -11.62 -4.94
CA THR A 36 14.56 -12.80 -5.75
C THR A 36 15.72 -13.79 -5.76
N ASP A 37 16.93 -13.31 -5.94
CA ASP A 37 18.14 -14.13 -5.99
C ASP A 37 18.43 -14.75 -4.62
N TYR A 38 18.24 -14.00 -3.55
CA TYR A 38 18.32 -14.52 -2.18
C TYR A 38 17.31 -15.66 -1.92
N ASN A 39 16.05 -15.43 -2.29
CA ASN A 39 15.01 -16.46 -2.13
C ASN A 39 15.32 -17.74 -2.92
N LYS A 40 15.90 -17.62 -4.13
CA LYS A 40 16.34 -18.75 -4.93
C LYS A 40 17.54 -19.47 -4.30
N ALA A 41 18.56 -18.71 -3.89
CA ALA A 41 19.78 -19.26 -3.32
C ALA A 41 19.52 -20.09 -2.05
N TYR A 42 18.57 -19.64 -1.23
CA TYR A 42 18.24 -20.28 0.04
C TYR A 42 16.94 -21.11 0.00
N ASN A 43 16.37 -21.32 -1.18
CA ASN A 43 15.11 -22.04 -1.39
C ASN A 43 13.96 -21.56 -0.47
N ILE A 44 13.86 -20.24 -0.30
CA ILE A 44 12.83 -19.63 0.52
C ILE A 44 11.52 -19.51 -0.28
N LYS A 45 10.48 -20.17 0.19
CA LYS A 45 9.13 -20.07 -0.40
C LYS A 45 8.46 -18.78 0.03
N ASN A 46 7.92 -18.05 -0.95
CA ASN A 46 7.07 -16.90 -0.66
C ASN A 46 5.74 -17.36 -0.05
N SER A 47 5.11 -16.46 0.71
CA SER A 47 3.77 -16.69 1.26
C SER A 47 2.74 -16.93 0.15
N LYS A 48 1.73 -17.74 0.43
CA LYS A 48 0.57 -17.98 -0.45
C LYS A 48 -0.10 -16.70 -0.93
N CYS A 49 -0.09 -15.66 -0.12
CA CYS A 49 -0.62 -14.35 -0.49
C CYS A 49 -0.01 -13.81 -1.79
N TYR A 50 1.27 -14.10 -2.04
CA TYR A 50 1.97 -13.66 -3.25
C TYR A 50 1.92 -14.68 -4.39
N THR A 51 1.93 -15.98 -4.06
CA THR A 51 2.05 -17.05 -5.05
C THR A 51 0.70 -17.56 -5.55
N GLU A 52 -0.30 -17.63 -4.68
CA GLU A 52 -1.61 -18.19 -4.97
C GLU A 52 -2.68 -17.10 -5.07
N TYR A 53 -2.68 -16.13 -4.15
CA TYR A 53 -3.72 -15.09 -4.09
C TYR A 53 -3.43 -13.88 -4.99
N GLY A 54 -2.23 -13.81 -5.57
CA GLY A 54 -1.85 -12.75 -6.50
C GLY A 54 -1.71 -11.36 -5.90
N LEU A 55 -1.58 -11.25 -4.58
CA LEU A 55 -1.38 -9.97 -3.93
C LEU A 55 0.02 -9.43 -4.21
N LYS A 56 0.12 -8.18 -4.63
CA LYS A 56 1.40 -7.51 -4.85
C LYS A 56 2.05 -7.09 -3.52
N ARG A 57 1.23 -6.90 -2.52
CA ARG A 57 1.64 -6.40 -1.21
C ARG A 57 0.70 -6.94 -0.14
N THR A 58 1.24 -7.29 1.01
CA THR A 58 0.44 -7.67 2.17
C THR A 58 0.53 -6.59 3.24
N GLY A 59 -0.62 -6.25 3.80
CA GLY A 59 -0.77 -5.40 4.97
C GLY A 59 -1.61 -6.13 6.02
N CYS A 60 -2.31 -5.39 6.85
CA CYS A 60 -3.31 -5.97 7.73
C CYS A 60 -4.48 -6.49 6.88
N ALA A 61 -4.85 -7.75 7.06
CA ALA A 61 -5.94 -8.37 6.30
C ALA A 61 -7.25 -7.58 6.48
N GLY A 62 -7.85 -7.19 5.36
CA GLY A 62 -9.09 -6.42 5.37
C GLY A 62 -8.95 -4.99 5.90
N CYS A 63 -7.76 -4.40 5.89
CA CYS A 63 -7.57 -3.03 6.35
C CYS A 63 -8.39 -2.04 5.52
N PRO A 64 -9.34 -1.28 6.11
CA PRO A 64 -10.18 -0.34 5.36
C PRO A 64 -9.40 0.85 4.78
N PHE A 65 -8.20 1.11 5.29
CA PHE A 65 -7.33 2.21 4.85
C PHE A 65 -6.31 1.76 3.79
N GLY A 66 -6.32 0.50 3.39
CA GLY A 66 -5.50 -0.01 2.30
C GLY A 66 -5.84 0.71 0.99
N ARG A 67 -4.81 0.98 0.16
CA ARG A 67 -5.02 1.64 -1.15
C ARG A 67 -6.03 0.86 -1.98
N ASP A 68 -5.85 -0.44 -2.05
CA ASP A 68 -6.61 -1.35 -2.92
C ASP A 68 -7.51 -2.28 -2.09
N PHE A 69 -8.05 -1.78 -0.97
CA PHE A 69 -8.80 -2.60 -0.01
C PHE A 69 -9.99 -3.33 -0.64
N GLU A 70 -10.65 -2.75 -1.64
CA GLU A 70 -11.76 -3.42 -2.35
C GLU A 70 -11.27 -4.69 -3.07
N TYR A 71 -10.14 -4.58 -3.76
CA TYR A 71 -9.51 -5.74 -4.39
C TYR A 71 -9.08 -6.78 -3.35
N GLU A 72 -8.46 -6.34 -2.26
CA GLU A 72 -8.06 -7.22 -1.16
C GLU A 72 -9.27 -7.94 -0.54
N LEU A 73 -10.41 -7.26 -0.40
CA LEU A 73 -11.66 -7.88 0.06
C LEU A 73 -12.18 -8.95 -0.91
N THR A 74 -12.05 -8.76 -2.21
CA THR A 74 -12.43 -9.79 -3.19
C THR A 74 -11.55 -11.03 -3.06
N ILE A 75 -10.27 -10.85 -2.85
CA ILE A 75 -9.30 -11.93 -2.61
C ILE A 75 -9.64 -12.66 -1.30
N LEU A 76 -9.87 -11.92 -0.21
CA LEU A 76 -10.27 -12.52 1.08
C LEU A 76 -11.56 -13.32 0.95
N LYS A 77 -12.54 -12.81 0.21
CA LYS A 77 -13.81 -13.52 -0.02
C LYS A 77 -13.60 -14.85 -0.73
N GLN A 78 -12.66 -14.90 -1.67
CA GLN A 78 -12.37 -16.09 -2.47
C GLN A 78 -11.56 -17.14 -1.72
N TYR A 79 -10.49 -16.71 -1.05
CA TYR A 79 -9.51 -17.63 -0.46
C TYR A 79 -9.64 -17.81 1.05
N GLU A 80 -10.18 -16.80 1.75
CA GLU A 80 -10.27 -16.76 3.21
C GLU A 80 -11.67 -16.28 3.66
N PRO A 81 -12.76 -17.01 3.35
CA PRO A 81 -14.13 -16.55 3.53
C PRO A 81 -14.50 -16.26 5.00
N GLN A 82 -13.88 -16.94 5.94
CA GLN A 82 -14.11 -16.67 7.37
C GLN A 82 -13.47 -15.33 7.79
N LEU A 83 -12.27 -15.08 7.31
CA LEU A 83 -11.58 -13.82 7.56
C LEU A 83 -12.30 -12.65 6.87
N TYR A 84 -12.83 -12.87 5.67
CA TYR A 84 -13.69 -11.90 4.99
C TYR A 84 -14.92 -11.54 5.81
N LYS A 85 -15.63 -12.54 6.35
CA LYS A 85 -16.82 -12.33 7.22
C LYS A 85 -16.45 -11.53 8.47
N ALA A 86 -15.37 -11.91 9.14
CA ALA A 86 -14.89 -11.20 10.33
C ALA A 86 -14.51 -9.74 10.00
N ALA A 87 -13.72 -9.52 8.96
CA ALA A 87 -13.29 -8.18 8.55
C ALA A 87 -14.48 -7.29 8.17
N THR A 88 -15.43 -7.80 7.37
CA THR A 88 -16.62 -7.04 6.94
C THR A 88 -17.56 -6.73 8.08
N HIS A 89 -17.61 -7.56 9.12
CA HIS A 89 -18.36 -7.28 10.33
C HIS A 89 -17.68 -6.24 11.22
N ILE A 90 -16.41 -6.43 11.51
CA ILE A 90 -15.64 -5.55 12.41
C ILE A 90 -15.46 -4.15 11.82
N PHE A 91 -15.17 -4.06 10.52
CA PHE A 91 -14.82 -2.80 9.84
C PHE A 91 -15.96 -2.22 8.97
N ALA A 92 -17.21 -2.65 9.19
CA ALA A 92 -18.35 -2.23 8.38
C ALA A 92 -18.44 -0.70 8.19
N ASP A 93 -18.41 0.05 9.29
CA ASP A 93 -18.50 1.50 9.27
C ASP A 93 -17.22 2.15 8.70
N SER A 94 -16.07 1.57 8.98
CA SER A 94 -14.80 2.05 8.43
C SER A 94 -14.76 1.92 6.90
N TYR A 95 -15.24 0.81 6.34
CA TYR A 95 -15.36 0.65 4.89
C TYR A 95 -16.31 1.66 4.27
N LYS A 96 -17.46 1.88 4.89
CA LYS A 96 -18.42 2.89 4.45
C LYS A 96 -17.78 4.27 4.42
N TYR A 97 -17.13 4.66 5.50
CA TYR A 97 -16.43 5.93 5.60
C TYR A 97 -15.34 6.07 4.52
N THR A 98 -14.51 5.06 4.33
CA THR A 98 -13.41 5.11 3.36
C THR A 98 -13.93 5.24 1.92
N ARG A 99 -15.04 4.56 1.58
CA ARG A 99 -15.68 4.72 0.26
C ARG A 99 -16.18 6.14 0.04
N MET A 100 -16.88 6.69 1.02
CA MET A 100 -17.36 8.08 0.96
C MET A 100 -16.21 9.08 0.84
N TYR A 101 -15.14 8.88 1.60
CA TYR A 101 -13.95 9.73 1.54
C TYR A 101 -13.24 9.65 0.19
N LYS A 102 -13.08 8.47 -0.39
CA LYS A 102 -12.51 8.30 -1.72
C LYS A 102 -13.33 9.03 -2.79
N GLN A 103 -14.65 8.85 -2.77
CA GLN A 103 -15.55 9.56 -3.68
C GLN A 103 -15.42 11.08 -3.54
N PHE A 104 -15.42 11.60 -2.34
CA PHE A 104 -15.22 13.03 -2.08
C PHE A 104 -13.88 13.55 -2.64
N CYS A 105 -12.81 12.77 -2.48
CA CYS A 105 -11.50 13.13 -3.02
C CYS A 105 -11.48 13.16 -4.55
N GLU A 106 -12.15 12.22 -5.21
CA GLU A 106 -12.27 12.15 -6.66
C GLU A 106 -13.06 13.36 -7.19
N GLU A 107 -14.21 13.67 -6.62
CA GLU A 107 -15.01 14.84 -7.00
C GLU A 107 -14.22 16.17 -6.86
N ARG A 108 -13.38 16.28 -5.80
CA ARG A 108 -12.52 17.46 -5.63
C ARG A 108 -11.43 17.53 -6.71
N ARG A 109 -10.84 16.42 -7.10
CA ARG A 109 -9.83 16.38 -8.17
C ARG A 109 -10.44 16.83 -9.49
N GLU A 110 -11.58 16.29 -9.87
CA GLU A 110 -12.29 16.67 -11.09
C GLU A 110 -12.66 18.17 -11.12
N LYS A 111 -13.10 18.71 -9.99
CA LYS A 111 -13.40 20.14 -9.88
C LYS A 111 -12.16 21.01 -10.06
N ASN A 112 -11.03 20.59 -9.51
CA ASN A 112 -9.77 21.30 -9.66
C ASN A 112 -9.23 21.23 -11.10
N GLU A 113 -9.28 20.09 -11.73
CA GLU A 113 -8.87 19.93 -13.15
C GLU A 113 -9.70 20.80 -14.06
N LYS A 114 -11.02 20.82 -13.88
CA LYS A 114 -11.93 21.71 -14.64
C LYS A 114 -11.64 23.19 -14.43
N ARG A 115 -11.13 23.58 -13.25
CA ARG A 115 -10.71 24.96 -12.96
C ARG A 115 -9.43 25.32 -13.70
N THR A 116 -8.44 24.44 -13.70
CA THR A 116 -7.15 24.65 -14.36
C THR A 116 -7.33 24.82 -15.85
N ILE A 117 -8.11 23.96 -16.50
CA ILE A 117 -8.41 24.05 -17.95
C ILE A 117 -9.07 25.38 -18.32
N ARG A 118 -9.90 25.96 -17.45
CA ARG A 118 -10.54 27.27 -17.71
C ARG A 118 -9.60 28.46 -17.59
N THR A 119 -8.49 28.33 -16.87
CA THR A 119 -7.49 29.38 -16.74
C THR A 119 -6.49 29.40 -17.87
N ASP A 120 -6.24 28.25 -18.52
CA ASP A 120 -5.30 28.14 -19.65
C ASP A 120 -5.89 28.53 -21.02
N VAL A 121 -7.19 28.84 -21.09
CA VAL A 121 -7.90 29.25 -22.32
C VAL A 121 -8.11 30.77 -22.38
N ARG A 122 -7.42 31.53 -21.59
CA ARG A 122 -7.36 33.00 -21.66
C ARG A 122 -5.93 33.41 -21.99
#